data_afeedaa727639ba5cb0184c3b44f5c49
#
_entry.id   afeedaa727639ba5cb0184c3b44f5c49
#
_cell.length_a   1.000
_cell.length_b   1.000
_cell.length_c   1.000
_cell.angle_alpha   90.00
_cell.angle_beta   90.00
_cell.angle_gamma   90.00
#
_symmetry.space_group_name_H-M   'P 1'
#
loop_
_entity.id
_entity.type
_entity.pdbx_description
1 polymer ?
#
loop_
_entity_poly.entity_id
_entity_poly.type
_entity_poly.pdbx_seq_one_letter_code
_entity_poly.pdbx_strand_id
1 'polypeptide(L)'
;TEAYRTMNAELEILGVKLKHYRVDAAMEIAEEYLSNDKLNTIGIVTMQMLMQASKEPTWKQYIEDLDLTVIGETEVLEAAGIDPETPSYEEVETNEFIARFFWGLIQTKSRIFVLGDTEEELQTLQKYLTETYPGIEIGGGAVVETLEESAFDSLVNEINSQTTDVIVSGLAGTRQDRFVLENSSKISAKIWLSLGEHSTLQNEAG
;
A
#
# COMPACT_ATOMS: atom_id res chain seq x y z
N THR A 1 18.95 8.28 2.98
CA THR A 1 20.23 7.67 3.35
C THR A 1 20.06 6.58 4.40
N GLU A 2 21.10 5.86 4.66
CA GLU A 2 21.11 4.74 5.61
C GLU A 2 20.65 5.13 7.01
N ALA A 3 20.90 6.37 7.42
CA ALA A 3 20.48 6.89 8.72
C ALA A 3 18.96 6.90 8.92
N TYR A 4 18.20 7.23 7.89
CA TYR A 4 16.75 7.19 7.97
C TYR A 4 16.20 5.76 8.03
N ARG A 5 16.84 4.83 7.34
CA ARG A 5 16.43 3.41 7.34
C ARG A 5 16.51 2.77 8.71
N THR A 6 17.42 3.21 9.54
CA THR A 6 17.56 2.69 10.91
C THR A 6 16.67 3.38 11.92
N MET A 7 16.02 4.50 11.53
CA MET A 7 15.09 5.25 12.39
C MET A 7 13.70 4.64 12.32
N ASN A 8 13.54 3.46 12.90
CA ASN A 8 12.23 2.81 13.01
C ASN A 8 12.02 2.32 14.44
N ALA A 9 10.76 2.11 14.79
CA ALA A 9 10.37 1.44 16.00
C ALA A 9 9.79 0.06 15.65
N GLU A 10 10.28 -0.98 16.32
CA GLU A 10 9.70 -2.31 16.18
C GLU A 10 8.48 -2.40 17.09
N LEU A 11 7.33 -2.74 16.51
CA LEU A 11 6.07 -2.83 17.22
C LEU A 11 5.58 -4.28 17.20
N GLU A 12 4.89 -4.66 18.27
CA GLU A 12 4.15 -5.92 18.30
C GLU A 12 2.75 -5.62 18.82
N ILE A 13 1.74 -5.85 17.97
CA ILE A 13 0.35 -5.57 18.27
C ILE A 13 -0.46 -6.83 17.98
N LEU A 14 -1.13 -7.35 19.01
CA LEU A 14 -1.93 -8.59 18.90
C LEU A 14 -1.11 -9.76 18.31
N GLY A 15 0.19 -9.81 18.63
CA GLY A 15 1.09 -10.85 18.15
C GLY A 15 1.65 -10.62 16.75
N VAL A 16 1.30 -9.52 16.10
CA VAL A 16 1.80 -9.18 14.77
C VAL A 16 2.98 -8.22 14.90
N LYS A 17 4.09 -8.57 14.27
CA LYS A 17 5.31 -7.75 14.30
C LYS A 17 5.35 -6.85 13.08
N LEU A 18 5.56 -5.56 13.30
CA LEU A 18 5.73 -4.59 12.23
C LEU A 18 6.70 -3.50 12.66
N LYS A 19 7.19 -2.75 11.67
CA LYS A 19 8.07 -1.62 11.90
C LYS A 19 7.31 -0.34 11.62
N HIS A 20 7.48 0.64 12.50
CA HIS A 20 6.95 1.98 12.30
C HIS A 20 8.07 2.93 11.90
N TYR A 21 7.89 3.61 10.78
CA TYR A 21 8.78 4.66 10.30
C TYR A 21 8.08 6.02 10.36
N ARG A 22 8.83 7.07 10.64
CA ARG A 22 8.38 8.42 10.38
C ARG A 22 8.25 8.61 8.86
N VAL A 23 7.40 9.54 8.45
CA VAL A 23 7.09 9.73 7.03
C VAL A 23 8.34 10.02 6.20
N ASP A 24 9.27 10.84 6.69
CA ASP A 24 10.50 11.12 5.95
C ASP A 24 11.30 9.85 5.64
N ALA A 25 11.43 8.96 6.61
CA ALA A 25 12.13 7.69 6.41
C ALA A 25 11.37 6.76 5.46
N ALA A 26 10.05 6.66 5.62
CA ALA A 26 9.21 5.84 4.74
C ALA A 26 9.27 6.31 3.29
N MET A 27 9.25 7.63 3.07
CA MET A 27 9.36 8.21 1.72
C MET A 27 10.72 7.93 1.09
N GLU A 28 11.80 8.01 1.86
CA GLU A 28 13.12 7.69 1.33
C GLU A 28 13.19 6.22 0.87
N ILE A 29 12.63 5.31 1.66
CA ILE A 29 12.55 3.90 1.30
C ILE A 29 11.72 3.70 0.03
N ALA A 30 10.54 4.34 -0.06
CA ALA A 30 9.68 4.24 -1.24
C ALA A 30 10.37 4.77 -2.51
N GLU A 31 11.09 5.88 -2.40
CA GLU A 31 11.86 6.43 -3.53
C GLU A 31 12.95 5.46 -4.02
N GLU A 32 13.61 4.77 -3.11
CA GLU A 32 14.58 3.73 -3.49
C GLU A 32 13.90 2.56 -4.21
N TYR A 33 12.70 2.18 -3.79
CA TYR A 33 11.96 1.12 -4.47
C TYR A 33 11.68 1.47 -5.94
N LEU A 34 11.40 2.73 -6.24
CA LEU A 34 11.18 3.18 -7.60
C LEU A 34 12.41 3.04 -8.50
N SER A 35 13.60 2.93 -7.92
CA SER A 35 14.84 2.82 -8.67
C SER A 35 15.46 1.41 -8.68
N ASN A 36 14.88 0.44 -7.98
CA ASN A 36 15.40 -0.92 -8.00
C ASN A 36 14.74 -1.79 -9.08
N ASP A 37 15.21 -3.03 -9.25
CA ASP A 37 14.81 -3.89 -10.37
C ASP A 37 13.75 -4.93 -9.99
N LYS A 38 13.15 -4.82 -8.81
CA LYS A 38 12.13 -5.77 -8.36
C LYS A 38 10.88 -5.07 -7.87
N LEU A 39 9.77 -5.82 -7.79
CA LEU A 39 8.54 -5.34 -7.20
C LEU A 39 8.67 -5.35 -5.68
N ASN A 40 8.48 -4.19 -5.06
CA ASN A 40 8.47 -4.03 -3.60
C ASN A 40 7.04 -3.76 -3.12
N THR A 41 6.69 -4.31 -1.96
CA THR A 41 5.35 -4.17 -1.39
C THR A 41 5.34 -3.15 -0.27
N ILE A 42 4.37 -2.23 -0.34
CA ILE A 42 4.09 -1.24 0.72
C ILE A 42 2.65 -1.46 1.15
N GLY A 43 2.41 -1.62 2.44
CA GLY A 43 1.07 -1.82 2.97
C GLY A 43 0.69 -0.79 4.01
N ILE A 44 -0.52 -0.27 3.89
CA ILE A 44 -1.14 0.59 4.90
C ILE A 44 -1.82 -0.32 5.91
N VAL A 45 -1.44 -0.21 7.17
CA VAL A 45 -1.89 -1.12 8.24
C VAL A 45 -2.91 -0.42 9.15
N THR A 46 -4.05 -1.09 9.34
CA THR A 46 -5.14 -0.63 10.21
C THR A 46 -5.35 -1.60 11.38
N MET A 47 -6.07 -1.16 12.41
CA MET A 47 -6.42 -2.03 13.54
C MET A 47 -7.25 -3.23 13.10
N GLN A 48 -8.17 -3.04 12.14
CA GLN A 48 -8.98 -4.14 11.63
C GLN A 48 -8.11 -5.24 11.01
N MET A 49 -7.11 -4.87 10.24
CA MET A 49 -6.15 -5.81 9.65
C MET A 49 -5.39 -6.58 10.74
N LEU A 50 -4.96 -5.88 11.80
CA LEU A 50 -4.24 -6.49 12.91
C LEU A 50 -5.14 -7.44 13.73
N MET A 51 -6.39 -7.05 13.94
CA MET A 51 -7.36 -7.91 14.63
C MET A 51 -7.63 -9.19 13.81
N GLN A 52 -7.75 -9.06 12.51
CA GLN A 52 -7.93 -10.22 11.63
C GLN A 52 -6.69 -11.11 11.63
N ALA A 53 -5.51 -10.49 11.54
CA ALA A 53 -4.23 -11.20 11.58
C ALA A 53 -4.03 -11.97 12.90
N SER A 54 -4.57 -11.48 14.02
CA SER A 54 -4.48 -12.18 15.30
C SER A 54 -5.26 -13.51 15.31
N LYS A 55 -6.21 -13.67 14.41
CA LYS A 55 -7.05 -14.86 14.29
C LYS A 55 -6.68 -15.77 13.11
N GLU A 56 -6.06 -15.21 12.08
CA GLU A 56 -5.76 -15.91 10.83
C GLU A 56 -4.27 -15.84 10.52
N PRO A 57 -3.54 -16.97 10.59
CA PRO A 57 -2.09 -17.00 10.34
C PRO A 57 -1.68 -16.48 8.97
N THR A 58 -2.53 -16.65 7.94
CA THR A 58 -2.24 -16.16 6.59
C THR A 58 -2.21 -14.63 6.52
N TRP A 59 -3.11 -13.97 7.24
CA TRP A 59 -3.12 -12.51 7.36
C TRP A 59 -1.91 -11.99 8.11
N LYS A 60 -1.54 -12.68 9.19
CA LYS A 60 -0.35 -12.34 9.96
C LYS A 60 0.89 -12.39 9.06
N GLN A 61 1.05 -13.48 8.32
CA GLN A 61 2.17 -13.67 7.43
C GLN A 61 2.20 -12.59 6.34
N TYR A 62 1.04 -12.28 5.76
CA TYR A 62 0.92 -11.23 4.76
C TYR A 62 1.45 -9.88 5.28
N ILE A 63 1.05 -9.47 6.48
CA ILE A 63 1.49 -8.20 7.06
C ILE A 63 2.99 -8.23 7.37
N GLU A 64 3.48 -9.33 7.95
CA GLU A 64 4.89 -9.47 8.33
C GLU A 64 5.82 -9.54 7.13
N ASP A 65 5.32 -9.97 5.97
CA ASP A 65 6.10 -10.08 4.73
C ASP A 65 6.12 -8.79 3.90
N LEU A 66 5.36 -7.77 4.26
CA LEU A 66 5.41 -6.49 3.55
C LEU A 66 6.81 -5.88 3.65
N ASP A 67 7.32 -5.39 2.52
CA ASP A 67 8.64 -4.74 2.50
C ASP A 67 8.66 -3.44 3.30
N LEU A 68 7.56 -2.70 3.26
CA LEU A 68 7.38 -1.47 4.03
C LEU A 68 5.96 -1.43 4.58
N THR A 69 5.83 -1.23 5.89
CA THR A 69 4.54 -1.00 6.54
C THR A 69 4.38 0.47 6.87
N VAL A 70 3.20 1.00 6.60
CA VAL A 70 2.83 2.38 6.94
C VAL A 70 1.59 2.32 7.83
N ILE A 71 1.65 2.96 8.97
CA ILE A 71 0.52 2.99 9.90
C ILE A 71 -0.57 3.89 9.33
N GLY A 72 -1.78 3.34 9.20
CA GLY A 72 -2.92 4.05 8.59
C GLY A 72 -3.88 4.70 9.58
N GLU A 73 -3.80 4.36 10.86
CA GLU A 73 -4.71 4.85 11.89
C GLU A 73 -3.97 5.12 13.19
N THR A 74 -4.37 6.17 13.92
CA THR A 74 -3.76 6.51 15.21
C THR A 74 -4.01 5.43 16.26
N GLU A 75 -5.10 4.67 16.16
CA GLU A 75 -5.42 3.55 17.04
C GLU A 75 -4.31 2.50 17.07
N VAL A 76 -3.61 2.33 15.94
CA VAL A 76 -2.46 1.41 15.87
C VAL A 76 -1.31 1.94 16.73
N LEU A 77 -1.04 3.24 16.69
CA LEU A 77 -0.02 3.87 17.51
C LEU A 77 -0.37 3.76 19.01
N GLU A 78 -1.64 3.99 19.35
CA GLU A 78 -2.12 3.86 20.72
C GLU A 78 -1.96 2.42 21.23
N ALA A 79 -2.34 1.43 20.43
CA ALA A 79 -2.20 0.03 20.78
C ALA A 79 -0.74 -0.38 21.00
N ALA A 80 0.18 0.28 20.33
CA ALA A 80 1.62 0.05 20.49
C ALA A 80 2.23 0.82 21.68
N GLY A 81 1.45 1.65 22.35
CA GLY A 81 1.94 2.45 23.48
C GLY A 81 2.81 3.64 23.08
N ILE A 82 2.69 4.12 21.87
CA ILE A 82 3.44 5.29 21.39
C ILE A 82 2.82 6.54 21.98
N ASP A 83 3.67 7.43 22.53
CA ASP A 83 3.25 8.67 23.16
C ASP A 83 2.47 9.55 22.18
N PRO A 84 1.22 9.97 22.53
CA PRO A 84 0.41 10.85 21.67
C PRO A 84 1.03 12.20 21.33
N GLU A 85 2.01 12.66 22.10
CA GLU A 85 2.71 13.91 21.84
C GLU A 85 3.78 13.78 20.76
N THR A 86 4.09 12.54 20.31
CA THR A 86 5.05 12.36 19.23
C THR A 86 4.48 12.83 17.90
N PRO A 87 5.33 13.37 16.99
CA PRO A 87 4.89 13.85 15.69
C PRO A 87 4.26 12.76 14.81
N SER A 88 4.47 11.48 15.12
CA SER A 88 3.86 10.35 14.38
C SER A 88 2.34 10.43 14.34
N TYR A 89 1.70 10.89 15.41
CA TYR A 89 0.23 11.02 15.44
C TYR A 89 -0.28 12.01 14.40
N GLU A 90 0.34 13.17 14.30
CA GLU A 90 -0.03 14.15 13.29
C GLU A 90 0.19 13.62 11.87
N GLU A 91 1.31 12.96 11.64
CA GLU A 91 1.61 12.35 10.34
C GLU A 91 0.55 11.34 9.92
N VAL A 92 0.07 10.52 10.86
CA VAL A 92 -0.97 9.54 10.59
C VAL A 92 -2.34 10.22 10.41
N GLU A 93 -2.69 11.16 11.28
CA GLU A 93 -3.96 11.89 11.21
C GLU A 93 -4.14 12.65 9.90
N THR A 94 -3.06 13.25 9.39
CA THR A 94 -3.08 13.99 8.13
C THR A 94 -2.84 13.11 6.91
N ASN A 95 -2.62 11.81 7.11
CA ASN A 95 -2.31 10.87 6.05
C ASN A 95 -1.13 11.33 5.18
N GLU A 96 -0.11 11.85 5.83
CA GLU A 96 1.00 12.55 5.18
C GLU A 96 1.78 11.65 4.21
N PHE A 97 2.00 10.38 4.57
CA PHE A 97 2.71 9.46 3.66
C PHE A 97 1.98 9.32 2.34
N ILE A 98 0.68 9.05 2.36
CA ILE A 98 -0.13 8.87 1.15
C ILE A 98 -0.11 10.13 0.30
N ALA A 99 -0.29 11.29 0.89
CA ALA A 99 -0.27 12.56 0.17
C ALA A 99 1.10 12.79 -0.50
N ARG A 100 2.18 12.64 0.23
CA ARG A 100 3.53 12.82 -0.31
C ARG A 100 3.87 11.78 -1.37
N PHE A 101 3.42 10.55 -1.18
CA PHE A 101 3.64 9.47 -2.15
C PHE A 101 3.00 9.79 -3.50
N PHE A 102 1.71 10.12 -3.51
CA PHE A 102 1.01 10.40 -4.78
C PHE A 102 1.46 11.71 -5.43
N TRP A 103 1.70 12.77 -4.66
CA TRP A 103 2.26 14.00 -5.22
C TRP A 103 3.66 13.75 -5.82
N GLY A 104 4.45 12.89 -5.18
CA GLY A 104 5.74 12.47 -5.71
C GLY A 104 5.63 11.74 -7.06
N LEU A 105 4.64 10.87 -7.22
CA LEU A 105 4.38 10.18 -8.48
C LEU A 105 4.00 11.12 -9.60
N ILE A 106 3.25 12.18 -9.30
CA ILE A 106 2.92 13.23 -10.28
C ILE A 106 4.19 13.94 -10.74
N GLN A 107 5.06 14.31 -9.81
CA GLN A 107 6.31 15.01 -10.11
C GLN A 107 7.24 14.18 -11.00
N THR A 108 7.30 12.89 -10.76
CA THR A 108 8.14 11.96 -11.54
C THR A 108 7.44 11.44 -12.79
N LYS A 109 6.17 11.80 -13.00
CA LYS A 109 5.33 11.30 -14.11
C LYS A 109 5.24 9.79 -14.13
N SER A 110 5.20 9.18 -12.95
CA SER A 110 5.05 7.74 -12.79
C SER A 110 3.62 7.31 -13.11
N ARG A 111 3.47 6.16 -13.75
CA ARG A 111 2.18 5.63 -14.17
C ARG A 111 1.66 4.62 -13.16
N ILE A 112 0.36 4.72 -12.87
CA ILE A 112 -0.33 3.87 -11.91
C ILE A 112 -1.26 2.91 -12.65
N PHE A 113 -1.33 1.68 -12.17
CA PHE A 113 -2.37 0.72 -12.51
C PHE A 113 -3.18 0.42 -11.24
N VAL A 114 -4.51 0.49 -11.32
CA VAL A 114 -5.39 0.36 -10.15
C VAL A 114 -6.09 -0.98 -10.14
N LEU A 115 -6.03 -1.69 -9.00
CA LEU A 115 -6.75 -2.94 -8.80
C LEU A 115 -7.80 -2.78 -7.71
N GLY A 116 -9.03 -3.22 -8.01
CA GLY A 116 -10.13 -3.25 -7.06
C GLY A 116 -10.72 -4.64 -6.94
N ASP A 117 -11.37 -4.94 -5.82
CA ASP A 117 -12.10 -6.19 -5.67
C ASP A 117 -13.35 -6.22 -6.55
N THR A 118 -14.10 -5.13 -6.56
CA THR A 118 -15.33 -4.99 -7.35
C THR A 118 -15.24 -3.80 -8.29
N GLU A 119 -16.13 -3.75 -9.27
CA GLU A 119 -16.21 -2.60 -10.19
C GLU A 119 -16.49 -1.29 -9.46
N GLU A 120 -17.36 -1.33 -8.46
CA GLU A 120 -17.67 -0.16 -7.64
C GLU A 120 -16.45 0.35 -6.90
N GLU A 121 -15.70 -0.55 -6.27
CA GLU A 121 -14.46 -0.20 -5.56
C GLU A 121 -13.40 0.37 -6.50
N LEU A 122 -13.23 -0.26 -7.67
CA LEU A 122 -12.29 0.23 -8.67
C LEU A 122 -12.63 1.66 -9.09
N GLN A 123 -13.89 1.92 -9.40
CA GLN A 123 -14.33 3.26 -9.81
C GLN A 123 -14.18 4.27 -8.68
N THR A 124 -14.51 3.90 -7.45
CA THR A 124 -14.37 4.76 -6.28
C THR A 124 -12.91 5.14 -6.06
N LEU A 125 -12.01 4.17 -6.16
CA LEU A 125 -10.59 4.40 -5.96
C LEU A 125 -10.00 5.28 -7.08
N GLN A 126 -10.35 5.00 -8.34
CA GLN A 126 -9.89 5.80 -9.47
C GLN A 126 -10.38 7.25 -9.38
N LYS A 127 -11.64 7.43 -9.01
CA LYS A 127 -12.24 8.77 -8.82
C LYS A 127 -11.53 9.52 -7.68
N TYR A 128 -11.31 8.86 -6.57
CA TYR A 128 -10.59 9.46 -5.45
C TYR A 128 -9.21 9.96 -5.89
N LEU A 129 -8.46 9.12 -6.58
CA LEU A 129 -7.10 9.47 -7.00
C LEU A 129 -7.08 10.64 -7.98
N THR A 130 -7.98 10.66 -8.96
CA THR A 130 -8.03 11.73 -9.96
C THR A 130 -8.52 13.06 -9.38
N GLU A 131 -9.46 13.03 -8.46
CA GLU A 131 -9.99 14.23 -7.83
C GLU A 131 -9.04 14.81 -6.77
N THR A 132 -8.41 13.94 -5.98
CA THR A 132 -7.52 14.37 -4.90
C THR A 132 -6.15 14.79 -5.43
N TYR A 133 -5.65 14.10 -6.45
CA TYR A 133 -4.32 14.32 -7.02
C TYR A 133 -4.42 14.64 -8.52
N PRO A 134 -4.89 15.86 -8.88
CA PRO A 134 -4.97 16.26 -10.29
C PRO A 134 -3.59 16.16 -10.97
N GLY A 135 -3.57 15.50 -12.12
CA GLY A 135 -2.33 15.26 -12.85
C GLY A 135 -1.75 13.86 -12.68
N ILE A 136 -2.33 13.04 -11.79
CA ILE A 136 -1.89 11.65 -11.65
C ILE A 136 -2.18 10.87 -12.95
N GLU A 137 -1.22 10.06 -13.38
CA GLU A 137 -1.35 9.28 -14.60
C GLU A 137 -1.81 7.85 -14.28
N ILE A 138 -3.08 7.55 -14.57
CA ILE A 138 -3.63 6.21 -14.43
C ILE A 138 -3.63 5.56 -15.81
N GLY A 139 -2.79 4.53 -15.99
CA GLY A 139 -2.67 3.82 -17.26
C GLY A 139 -3.77 2.81 -17.49
N GLY A 140 -4.34 2.24 -16.41
CA GLY A 140 -5.40 1.25 -16.51
C GLY A 140 -5.88 0.80 -15.15
N GLY A 141 -6.83 -0.14 -15.16
CA GLY A 141 -7.38 -0.73 -13.95
C GLY A 141 -8.04 -2.07 -14.23
N ALA A 142 -8.22 -2.87 -13.19
CA ALA A 142 -8.87 -4.17 -13.30
C ALA A 142 -9.61 -4.56 -12.02
N VAL A 143 -10.64 -5.38 -12.18
CA VAL A 143 -11.39 -5.98 -11.09
C VAL A 143 -10.91 -7.41 -10.91
N VAL A 144 -10.62 -7.82 -9.67
CA VAL A 144 -9.98 -9.09 -9.37
C VAL A 144 -10.89 -10.09 -8.66
N GLU A 145 -12.03 -9.65 -8.11
CA GLU A 145 -12.94 -10.52 -7.34
C GLU A 145 -13.31 -11.82 -8.07
N THR A 146 -13.62 -11.70 -9.35
CA THR A 146 -14.06 -12.82 -10.18
C THR A 146 -12.97 -13.39 -11.08
N LEU A 147 -11.74 -12.91 -10.93
CA LEU A 147 -10.64 -13.30 -11.78
C LEU A 147 -10.12 -14.68 -11.36
N GLU A 148 -10.13 -15.62 -12.29
CA GLU A 148 -9.56 -16.95 -12.08
C GLU A 148 -8.04 -16.92 -12.31
N GLU A 149 -7.31 -17.86 -11.71
CA GLU A 149 -5.86 -17.97 -11.89
C GLU A 149 -5.43 -18.04 -13.35
N SER A 150 -6.25 -18.66 -14.20
CA SER A 150 -5.97 -18.73 -15.63
C SER A 150 -5.90 -17.37 -16.32
N ALA A 151 -6.50 -16.35 -15.71
CA ALA A 151 -6.51 -14.97 -16.23
C ALA A 151 -5.40 -14.09 -15.62
N PHE A 152 -4.63 -14.60 -14.66
CA PHE A 152 -3.57 -13.81 -14.02
C PHE A 152 -2.48 -13.41 -15.02
N ASP A 153 -2.11 -14.29 -15.95
CA ASP A 153 -1.10 -13.94 -16.95
C ASP A 153 -1.56 -12.81 -17.87
N SER A 154 -2.85 -12.80 -18.24
CA SER A 154 -3.41 -11.71 -19.03
C SER A 154 -3.38 -10.38 -18.26
N LEU A 155 -3.68 -10.41 -16.98
CA LEU A 155 -3.62 -9.21 -16.13
C LEU A 155 -2.19 -8.70 -16.00
N VAL A 156 -1.23 -9.60 -15.76
CA VAL A 156 0.19 -9.25 -15.71
C VAL A 156 0.64 -8.61 -17.02
N ASN A 157 0.24 -9.18 -18.15
CA ASN A 157 0.58 -8.64 -19.47
C ASN A 157 -0.03 -7.24 -19.67
N GLU A 158 -1.25 -7.03 -19.23
CA GLU A 158 -1.90 -5.72 -19.29
C GLU A 158 -1.15 -4.68 -18.45
N ILE A 159 -0.83 -5.03 -17.19
CA ILE A 159 -0.05 -4.16 -16.31
C ILE A 159 1.28 -3.76 -16.95
N ASN A 160 2.00 -4.73 -17.48
CA ASN A 160 3.30 -4.49 -18.09
C ASN A 160 3.20 -3.68 -19.39
N SER A 161 2.15 -3.92 -20.20
CA SER A 161 1.95 -3.19 -21.46
C SER A 161 1.64 -1.72 -21.26
N GLN A 162 1.11 -1.34 -20.10
CA GLN A 162 0.82 0.05 -19.76
C GLN A 162 2.04 0.80 -19.23
N THR A 163 3.19 0.19 -19.17
CA THR A 163 4.41 0.77 -18.62
C THR A 163 4.18 1.25 -17.18
N THR A 164 3.62 0.36 -16.36
CA THR A 164 3.24 0.66 -14.99
C THR A 164 4.46 0.76 -14.08
N ASP A 165 4.54 1.83 -13.30
CA ASP A 165 5.55 2.01 -12.26
C ASP A 165 5.04 1.53 -10.90
N VAL A 166 3.78 1.85 -10.58
CA VAL A 166 3.16 1.55 -9.30
C VAL A 166 1.79 0.91 -9.51
N ILE A 167 1.57 -0.21 -8.84
CA ILE A 167 0.24 -0.83 -8.74
C ILE A 167 -0.39 -0.33 -7.44
N VAL A 168 -1.57 0.28 -7.53
CA VAL A 168 -2.34 0.69 -6.35
C VAL A 168 -3.47 -0.31 -6.18
N SER A 169 -3.44 -1.03 -5.06
CA SER A 169 -4.35 -2.15 -4.83
C SER A 169 -5.28 -1.90 -3.66
N GLY A 170 -6.58 -2.06 -3.90
CA GLY A 170 -7.61 -2.12 -2.88
C GLY A 170 -8.07 -3.54 -2.56
N LEU A 171 -7.26 -4.56 -2.91
CA LEU A 171 -7.61 -5.95 -2.69
C LEU A 171 -7.47 -6.35 -1.23
N ALA A 172 -8.25 -7.36 -0.80
CA ALA A 172 -8.08 -7.97 0.51
C ALA A 172 -6.73 -8.69 0.60
N GLY A 173 -6.12 -8.65 1.79
CA GLY A 173 -4.74 -9.08 2.01
C GLY A 173 -4.38 -10.45 1.44
N THR A 174 -5.18 -11.49 1.74
CA THR A 174 -4.85 -12.85 1.30
C THR A 174 -4.93 -13.03 -0.22
N ARG A 175 -5.88 -12.36 -0.87
CA ARG A 175 -6.01 -12.39 -2.33
C ARG A 175 -4.87 -11.67 -2.99
N GLN A 176 -4.49 -10.51 -2.44
CA GLN A 176 -3.37 -9.72 -2.90
C GLN A 176 -2.05 -10.49 -2.75
N ASP A 177 -1.82 -11.08 -1.59
CA ASP A 177 -0.62 -11.85 -1.29
C ASP A 177 -0.46 -12.98 -2.31
N ARG A 178 -1.53 -13.73 -2.58
CA ARG A 178 -1.52 -14.79 -3.57
C ARG A 178 -1.13 -14.30 -4.97
N PHE A 179 -1.74 -13.19 -5.41
CA PHE A 179 -1.41 -12.62 -6.72
C PHE A 179 0.05 -12.18 -6.79
N VAL A 180 0.55 -11.50 -5.75
CA VAL A 180 1.94 -11.03 -5.69
C VAL A 180 2.91 -12.20 -5.66
N LEU A 181 2.68 -13.19 -4.80
CA LEU A 181 3.57 -14.36 -4.68
C LEU A 181 3.70 -15.13 -5.99
N GLU A 182 2.57 -15.31 -6.70
CA GLU A 182 2.58 -16.09 -7.94
C GLU A 182 3.16 -15.32 -9.13
N ASN A 183 3.12 -13.98 -9.12
CA ASN A 183 3.41 -13.17 -10.29
C ASN A 183 4.48 -12.10 -10.11
N SER A 184 5.02 -11.92 -8.92
CA SER A 184 5.96 -10.81 -8.63
C SER A 184 7.17 -10.79 -9.58
N SER A 185 7.69 -11.95 -9.96
CA SER A 185 8.84 -12.03 -10.87
C SER A 185 8.51 -11.66 -12.31
N LYS A 186 7.23 -11.63 -12.67
CA LYS A 186 6.75 -11.33 -14.03
C LYS A 186 6.29 -9.88 -14.18
N ILE A 187 6.08 -9.18 -13.06
CA ILE A 187 5.59 -7.80 -13.04
C ILE A 187 6.76 -6.84 -13.09
N SER A 188 6.77 -5.94 -14.08
CA SER A 188 7.83 -4.95 -14.25
C SER A 188 7.67 -3.70 -13.39
N ALA A 189 6.52 -3.50 -12.74
CA ALA A 189 6.30 -2.40 -11.82
C ALA A 189 7.26 -2.48 -10.62
N LYS A 190 7.53 -1.33 -10.01
CA LYS A 190 8.49 -1.22 -8.90
C LYS A 190 7.84 -1.30 -7.52
N ILE A 191 6.61 -0.84 -7.40
CA ILE A 191 5.89 -0.80 -6.13
C ILE A 191 4.50 -1.39 -6.28
N TRP A 192 4.12 -2.20 -5.30
CA TRP A 192 2.74 -2.59 -5.06
C TRP A 192 2.31 -1.90 -3.78
N LEU A 193 1.46 -0.87 -3.91
CA LEU A 193 0.91 -0.17 -2.75
C LEU A 193 -0.45 -0.77 -2.40
N SER A 194 -0.51 -1.39 -1.23
CA SER A 194 -1.73 -1.96 -0.69
C SER A 194 -2.41 -0.94 0.22
N LEU A 195 -3.60 -0.53 -0.16
CA LEU A 195 -4.44 0.35 0.67
C LEU A 195 -5.38 -0.46 1.57
N GLY A 196 -5.42 -1.78 1.39
CA GLY A 196 -6.33 -2.65 2.13
C GLY A 196 -7.78 -2.31 1.81
N GLU A 197 -8.65 -2.47 2.80
CA GLU A 197 -10.01 -1.96 2.70
C GLU A 197 -9.93 -0.43 2.71
N HIS A 198 -10.53 0.23 1.74
CA HIS A 198 -10.41 1.67 1.46
C HIS A 198 -10.79 2.62 2.58
N SER A 199 -11.05 2.12 3.78
CA SER A 199 -11.52 2.91 4.92
C SER A 199 -10.66 4.14 5.20
N THR A 200 -9.35 4.03 5.01
CA THR A 200 -8.43 5.14 5.23
C THR A 200 -8.60 6.29 4.23
N LEU A 201 -8.94 5.97 2.97
CA LEU A 201 -9.16 6.98 1.95
C LEU A 201 -10.58 7.55 1.99
N GLN A 202 -11.57 6.71 2.32
CA GLN A 202 -12.97 7.13 2.41
C GLN A 202 -13.21 8.11 3.56
N ASN A 203 -12.47 8.00 4.66
CA ASN A 203 -12.59 8.89 5.80
C ASN A 203 -12.14 10.33 5.49
N GLU A 204 -11.30 10.52 4.49
CA GLU A 204 -10.89 11.86 4.06
C GLU A 204 -11.88 12.49 3.07
N ALA A 205 -12.61 11.68 2.32
CA ALA A 205 -13.57 12.14 1.32
C ALA A 205 -14.95 12.43 1.89
N GLY A 206 -15.17 12.05 3.14
CA GLY A 206 -16.46 12.22 3.83
C GLY A 206 -16.64 13.60 4.46
#